data_4a0e6b2dcfbca6bec1fb7b639e81ee64
#
_entry.id   4a0e6b2dcfbca6bec1fb7b639e81ee64
#
_cell.length_a   1.000
_cell.length_b   1.000
_cell.length_c   1.000
_cell.angle_alpha   90.00
_cell.angle_beta   90.00
_cell.angle_gamma   90.00
#
_symmetry.space_group_name_H-M   'P 1'
#
loop_
_entity.id
_entity.type
_entity.pdbx_description
1 polymer ?
#
loop_
_entity_poly.entity_id
_entity_poly.type
_entity_poly.pdbx_seq_one_letter_code
_entity_poly.pdbx_strand_id
1 'polypeptide(L)'
;YPNWREIIEANNQKPPMWLRVNQQQNNTKTYRTLLEEQEIEAFECDNPHALRLAQPLSVSKLPNFEQGAVTVQDLNAQWSALLLEPENDELILDACAAPGGKTTHILEMAPQAKVIALDVEAHRLKRVEENLTRLNQQATVVCGDATEPEKWLSEIGLSGASFERILLDAPCSATGVIRRHPDIKWLRQETDIAQ
;
A
#
# COMPACT_ATOMS: atom_id res chain seq x y z
N TYR A 1 -27.62 13.49 5.20
CA TYR A 1 -26.30 14.15 5.28
C TYR A 1 -26.42 15.52 4.61
N PRO A 2 -26.30 16.65 5.35
CA PRO A 2 -26.50 17.99 4.79
C PRO A 2 -25.48 18.34 3.69
N ASN A 3 -24.25 17.79 3.76
CA ASN A 3 -23.15 18.13 2.85
C ASN A 3 -22.94 17.08 1.71
N TRP A 4 -23.96 16.32 1.34
CA TRP A 4 -23.81 15.26 0.34
C TRP A 4 -23.35 15.80 -1.04
N ARG A 5 -23.69 17.03 -1.39
CA ARG A 5 -23.26 17.64 -2.66
C ARG A 5 -21.76 17.88 -2.69
N GLU A 6 -21.18 18.37 -1.58
CA GLU A 6 -19.74 18.57 -1.45
C GLU A 6 -18.96 17.26 -1.57
N ILE A 7 -19.53 16.15 -1.03
CA ILE A 7 -18.94 14.81 -1.17
C ILE A 7 -18.91 14.40 -2.64
N ILE A 8 -20.03 14.60 -3.38
CA ILE A 8 -20.08 14.27 -4.81
C ILE A 8 -19.10 15.13 -5.61
N GLU A 9 -19.06 16.44 -5.34
CA GLU A 9 -18.13 17.37 -5.99
C GLU A 9 -16.68 16.99 -5.73
N ALA A 10 -16.33 16.66 -4.48
CA ALA A 10 -14.99 16.17 -4.12
C ALA A 10 -14.63 14.88 -4.86
N ASN A 11 -15.57 13.96 -5.01
CA ASN A 11 -15.37 12.71 -5.75
C ASN A 11 -15.22 12.89 -7.27
N ASN A 12 -15.61 14.03 -7.82
CA ASN A 12 -15.42 14.36 -9.22
C ASN A 12 -14.11 15.10 -9.52
N GLN A 13 -13.36 15.48 -8.49
CA GLN A 13 -12.08 16.14 -8.66
C GLN A 13 -10.98 15.12 -8.98
N LYS A 14 -9.92 15.58 -9.66
CA LYS A 14 -8.73 14.77 -9.90
C LYS A 14 -8.10 14.33 -8.57
N PRO A 15 -7.80 13.05 -8.39
CA PRO A 15 -7.19 12.58 -7.15
C PRO A 15 -5.78 13.16 -6.97
N PRO A 16 -5.37 13.49 -5.73
CA PRO A 16 -4.00 13.88 -5.46
C PRO A 16 -3.06 12.69 -5.67
N MET A 17 -1.83 12.98 -6.08
CA MET A 17 -0.77 11.97 -6.13
C MET A 17 0.05 12.07 -4.83
N TRP A 18 0.03 10.97 -4.08
CA TRP A 18 0.80 10.81 -2.85
C TRP A 18 1.97 9.86 -3.08
N LEU A 19 3.12 10.23 -2.55
CA LEU A 19 4.32 9.42 -2.51
C LEU A 19 4.56 8.97 -1.06
N ARG A 20 4.92 7.72 -0.89
CA ARG A 20 5.55 7.21 0.32
C ARG A 20 7.05 7.18 0.09
N VAL A 21 7.80 7.91 0.89
CA VAL A 21 9.26 7.94 0.84
C VAL A 21 9.82 6.74 1.59
N ASN A 22 10.68 5.98 0.93
CA ASN A 22 11.33 4.82 1.54
C ASN A 22 12.37 5.28 2.58
N GLN A 23 12.02 5.10 3.85
CA GLN A 23 12.84 5.56 4.98
C GLN A 23 14.18 4.80 5.12
N GLN A 24 14.35 3.69 4.41
CA GLN A 24 15.63 2.98 4.34
C GLN A 24 16.67 3.71 3.47
N GLN A 25 16.21 4.57 2.56
CA GLN A 25 17.06 5.28 1.60
C GLN A 25 17.07 6.79 1.83
N ASN A 26 15.92 7.38 2.15
CA ASN A 26 15.73 8.82 2.27
C ASN A 26 14.75 9.13 3.41
N ASN A 27 14.77 10.37 3.88
CA ASN A 27 13.65 10.95 4.60
C ASN A 27 12.85 11.90 3.69
N THR A 28 11.65 12.30 4.12
CA THR A 28 10.78 13.17 3.33
C THR A 28 11.42 14.50 2.96
N LYS A 29 12.20 15.10 3.85
CA LYS A 29 12.88 16.38 3.59
C LYS A 29 13.94 16.24 2.50
N THR A 30 14.80 15.21 2.60
CA THR A 30 15.83 14.95 1.61
C THR A 30 15.20 14.62 0.24
N TYR A 31 14.16 13.78 0.22
CA TYR A 31 13.52 13.45 -1.04
C TYR A 31 12.77 14.64 -1.66
N ARG A 32 12.19 15.52 -0.83
CA ARG A 32 11.59 16.78 -1.30
C ARG A 32 12.64 17.67 -2.00
N THR A 33 13.85 17.77 -1.45
CA THR A 33 14.94 18.52 -2.11
C THR A 33 15.28 17.92 -3.48
N LEU A 34 15.33 16.59 -3.59
CA LEU A 34 15.55 15.94 -4.91
C LEU A 34 14.43 16.23 -5.91
N LEU A 35 13.18 16.35 -5.43
CA LEU A 35 12.06 16.75 -6.28
C LEU A 35 12.19 18.22 -6.72
N GLU A 36 12.54 19.12 -5.80
CA GLU A 36 12.77 20.56 -6.07
C GLU A 36 13.87 20.77 -7.11
N GLU A 37 14.97 20.01 -7.08
CA GLU A 37 16.04 20.01 -8.06
C GLU A 37 15.56 19.62 -9.48
N GLN A 38 14.46 18.88 -9.58
CA GLN A 38 13.80 18.49 -10.84
C GLN A 38 12.58 19.37 -11.16
N GLU A 39 12.44 20.53 -10.48
CA GLU A 39 11.30 21.45 -10.62
C GLU A 39 9.93 20.78 -10.31
N ILE A 40 9.91 19.77 -9.45
CA ILE A 40 8.71 19.07 -9.00
C ILE A 40 8.33 19.58 -7.61
N GLU A 41 7.22 20.32 -7.52
CA GLU A 41 6.71 20.84 -6.26
C GLU A 41 6.00 19.76 -5.46
N ALA A 42 6.36 19.63 -4.16
CA ALA A 42 5.79 18.66 -3.23
C ALA A 42 5.60 19.25 -1.83
N PHE A 43 4.59 18.77 -1.12
CA PHE A 43 4.18 19.24 0.20
C PHE A 43 4.27 18.11 1.23
N GLU A 44 4.77 18.42 2.40
CA GLU A 44 4.73 17.56 3.59
C GLU A 44 3.33 17.57 4.22
N CYS A 45 3.04 16.59 5.06
CA CYS A 45 1.83 16.47 5.85
C CYS A 45 2.14 15.81 7.20
N ASP A 46 1.12 15.54 8.01
CA ASP A 46 1.28 14.93 9.34
C ASP A 46 1.83 13.48 9.29
N ASN A 47 1.74 12.80 8.14
CA ASN A 47 2.37 11.49 7.97
C ASN A 47 3.86 11.70 7.63
N PRO A 48 4.79 11.18 8.48
CA PRO A 48 6.23 11.43 8.32
C PRO A 48 6.85 10.75 7.09
N HIS A 49 6.15 9.80 6.47
CA HIS A 49 6.64 9.08 5.28
C HIS A 49 6.04 9.62 3.98
N ALA A 50 5.08 10.55 4.06
CA ALA A 50 4.30 10.98 2.91
C ALA A 50 4.73 12.33 2.34
N LEU A 51 4.68 12.44 1.01
CA LEU A 51 4.71 13.70 0.27
C LEU A 51 3.55 13.76 -0.71
N ARG A 52 2.89 14.91 -0.81
CA ARG A 52 1.87 15.17 -1.82
C ARG A 52 2.46 15.98 -2.95
N LEU A 53 2.38 15.49 -4.17
CA LEU A 53 2.78 16.29 -5.33
C LEU A 53 1.75 17.39 -5.62
N ALA A 54 2.21 18.57 -6.03
CA ALA A 54 1.35 19.66 -6.52
C ALA A 54 0.52 19.21 -7.73
N GLN A 55 1.15 18.47 -8.65
CA GLN A 55 0.52 17.90 -9.83
C GLN A 55 0.91 16.44 -10.01
N PRO A 56 -0.05 15.54 -10.37
CA PRO A 56 0.28 14.17 -10.74
C PRO A 56 1.18 14.13 -11.99
N LEU A 57 2.16 13.24 -11.97
CA LEU A 57 3.09 13.02 -13.06
C LEU A 57 3.40 11.53 -13.27
N SER A 58 4.08 11.19 -14.36
CA SER A 58 4.54 9.81 -14.59
C SER A 58 5.60 9.43 -13.56
N VAL A 59 5.54 8.21 -13.05
CA VAL A 59 6.53 7.68 -12.10
C VAL A 59 7.95 7.68 -12.66
N SER A 60 8.09 7.60 -13.99
CA SER A 60 9.38 7.69 -14.68
C SER A 60 10.09 9.05 -14.54
N LYS A 61 9.38 10.07 -14.06
CA LYS A 61 9.93 11.40 -13.76
C LYS A 61 10.32 11.58 -12.31
N LEU A 62 9.98 10.59 -11.45
CA LEU A 62 10.34 10.67 -10.04
C LEU A 62 11.81 10.26 -9.83
N PRO A 63 12.62 11.07 -9.15
CA PRO A 63 14.02 10.73 -8.87
C PRO A 63 14.12 9.35 -8.19
N ASN A 64 14.99 8.50 -8.72
CA ASN A 64 15.31 7.19 -8.16
C ASN A 64 14.08 6.27 -7.89
N PHE A 65 13.00 6.40 -8.67
CA PHE A 65 11.81 5.56 -8.52
C PHE A 65 12.14 4.08 -8.75
N GLU A 66 12.88 3.77 -9.83
CA GLU A 66 13.28 2.38 -10.15
C GLU A 66 14.25 1.78 -9.11
N GLN A 67 14.98 2.63 -8.39
CA GLN A 67 15.84 2.24 -7.27
C GLN A 67 15.09 2.11 -5.94
N GLY A 68 13.77 2.31 -5.95
CA GLY A 68 12.94 2.12 -4.78
C GLY A 68 12.94 3.27 -3.77
N ALA A 69 13.35 4.48 -4.18
CA ALA A 69 13.36 5.64 -3.29
C ALA A 69 11.96 6.06 -2.81
N VAL A 70 10.94 5.82 -3.64
CA VAL A 70 9.53 6.11 -3.31
C VAL A 70 8.57 5.08 -3.89
N THR A 71 7.38 5.04 -3.32
CA THR A 71 6.23 4.30 -3.82
C THR A 71 5.02 5.22 -3.96
N VAL A 72 4.26 5.10 -5.04
CA VAL A 72 2.97 5.80 -5.17
C VAL A 72 1.94 5.04 -4.35
N GLN A 73 1.44 5.66 -3.29
CA GLN A 73 0.46 5.07 -2.40
C GLN A 73 -0.45 6.15 -1.80
N ASP A 74 -1.74 5.87 -1.72
CA ASP A 74 -2.70 6.77 -1.08
C ASP A 74 -2.30 7.08 0.37
N LEU A 75 -2.53 8.34 0.81
CA LEU A 75 -2.14 8.78 2.15
C LEU A 75 -2.75 7.90 3.24
N ASN A 76 -4.04 7.57 3.13
CA ASN A 76 -4.71 6.76 4.15
C ASN A 76 -4.17 5.33 4.18
N ALA A 77 -3.80 4.76 3.02
CA ALA A 77 -3.18 3.45 2.95
C ALA A 77 -1.78 3.40 3.61
N GLN A 78 -1.07 4.55 3.66
CA GLN A 78 0.22 4.65 4.33
C GLN A 78 0.11 4.57 5.87
N TRP A 79 -1.03 4.94 6.46
CA TRP A 79 -1.24 4.82 7.90
C TRP A 79 -1.31 3.36 8.38
N SER A 80 -1.62 2.40 7.50
CA SER A 80 -1.76 0.99 7.87
C SER A 80 -0.51 0.41 8.52
N ALA A 81 0.67 0.62 7.93
CA ALA A 81 1.92 0.12 8.49
C ALA A 81 2.34 0.91 9.74
N LEU A 82 2.10 2.23 9.78
CA LEU A 82 2.39 3.05 10.97
C LEU A 82 1.55 2.60 12.18
N LEU A 83 0.27 2.27 11.96
CA LEU A 83 -0.63 1.77 13.03
C LEU A 83 -0.33 0.31 13.40
N LEU A 84 0.23 -0.47 12.48
CA LEU A 84 0.67 -1.83 12.74
C LEU A 84 1.90 -1.87 13.66
N GLU A 85 2.74 -0.82 13.62
CA GLU A 85 3.98 -0.69 14.40
C GLU A 85 4.88 -1.94 14.30
N PRO A 86 5.27 -2.38 13.07
CA PRO A 86 6.02 -3.60 12.89
C PRO A 86 7.41 -3.49 13.51
N GLU A 87 7.90 -4.58 14.11
CA GLU A 87 9.24 -4.68 14.68
C GLU A 87 10.10 -5.72 13.95
N ASN A 88 11.40 -5.58 14.01
CA ASN A 88 12.32 -6.57 13.45
C ASN A 88 12.16 -7.93 14.16
N ASP A 89 12.47 -9.00 13.42
CA ASP A 89 12.37 -10.39 13.87
C ASP A 89 10.94 -10.92 14.11
N GLU A 90 9.91 -10.09 14.02
CA GLU A 90 8.51 -10.53 14.10
C GLU A 90 8.09 -11.33 12.85
N LEU A 91 7.19 -12.28 13.04
CA LEU A 91 6.44 -12.94 11.97
C LEU A 91 5.12 -12.19 11.74
N ILE A 92 5.01 -11.54 10.60
CA ILE A 92 3.88 -10.65 10.28
C ILE A 92 3.12 -11.20 9.08
N LEU A 93 1.78 -11.24 9.18
CA LEU A 93 0.90 -11.58 8.07
C LEU A 93 0.32 -10.30 7.44
N ASP A 94 0.53 -10.11 6.14
CA ASP A 94 -0.24 -9.17 5.31
C ASP A 94 -1.27 -10.01 4.54
N ALA A 95 -2.48 -10.08 5.06
CA ALA A 95 -3.59 -10.78 4.45
C ALA A 95 -4.29 -9.87 3.43
N CYS A 96 -4.52 -10.35 2.21
CA CYS A 96 -4.95 -9.56 1.04
C CYS A 96 -3.87 -8.58 0.56
N ALA A 97 -2.62 -9.09 0.42
CA ALA A 97 -1.42 -8.29 0.25
C ALA A 97 -1.33 -7.53 -1.09
N ALA A 98 -1.95 -8.06 -2.16
CA ALA A 98 -1.78 -7.49 -3.48
C ALA A 98 -2.39 -6.06 -3.62
N PRO A 99 -1.67 -5.14 -4.23
CA PRO A 99 -0.46 -5.28 -5.06
C PRO A 99 0.89 -5.14 -4.31
N GLY A 100 0.94 -5.26 -2.98
CA GLY A 100 2.18 -5.26 -2.20
C GLY A 100 2.59 -3.91 -1.59
N GLY A 101 1.76 -2.89 -1.74
CA GLY A 101 2.08 -1.55 -1.21
C GLY A 101 2.19 -1.50 0.31
N LYS A 102 1.40 -2.29 1.04
CA LYS A 102 1.44 -2.40 2.50
C LYS A 102 2.54 -3.36 2.95
N THR A 103 2.68 -4.50 2.28
CA THR A 103 3.79 -5.45 2.48
C THR A 103 5.14 -4.74 2.45
N THR A 104 5.39 -3.97 1.39
CA THR A 104 6.66 -3.24 1.22
C THR A 104 6.84 -2.14 2.26
N HIS A 105 5.76 -1.50 2.73
CA HIS A 105 5.84 -0.49 3.79
C HIS A 105 6.19 -1.11 5.14
N ILE A 106 5.63 -2.28 5.47
CA ILE A 106 6.03 -3.06 6.66
C ILE A 106 7.54 -3.30 6.64
N LEU A 107 8.08 -3.78 5.50
CA LEU A 107 9.51 -4.06 5.34
C LEU A 107 10.38 -2.80 5.30
N GLU A 108 9.85 -1.65 4.89
CA GLU A 108 10.57 -0.37 5.04
C GLU A 108 10.74 0.03 6.50
N MET A 109 9.76 -0.26 7.35
CA MET A 109 9.79 0.05 8.79
C MET A 109 10.55 -1.00 9.60
N ALA A 110 10.39 -2.28 9.25
CA ALA A 110 11.00 -3.43 9.92
C ALA A 110 11.71 -4.34 8.91
N PRO A 111 12.93 -3.99 8.45
CA PRO A 111 13.59 -4.69 7.35
C PRO A 111 14.01 -6.14 7.68
N GLN A 112 14.02 -6.52 8.95
CA GLN A 112 14.33 -7.90 9.39
C GLN A 112 13.07 -8.68 9.80
N ALA A 113 11.87 -8.11 9.67
CA ALA A 113 10.63 -8.82 9.90
C ALA A 113 10.43 -9.94 8.86
N LYS A 114 9.85 -11.04 9.30
CA LYS A 114 9.45 -12.17 8.43
C LYS A 114 8.03 -11.95 7.96
N VAL A 115 7.86 -11.35 6.79
CA VAL A 115 6.53 -11.00 6.28
C VAL A 115 6.01 -12.11 5.37
N ILE A 116 4.80 -12.58 5.65
CA ILE A 116 4.02 -13.45 4.78
C ILE A 116 3.02 -12.56 4.04
N ALA A 117 3.18 -12.46 2.73
CA ALA A 117 2.28 -11.72 1.84
C ALA A 117 1.29 -12.69 1.20
N LEU A 118 0.07 -12.74 1.72
CA LEU A 118 -0.99 -13.67 1.31
C LEU A 118 -2.02 -12.96 0.44
N ASP A 119 -2.39 -13.55 -0.69
CA ASP A 119 -3.54 -13.10 -1.49
C ASP A 119 -4.17 -14.32 -2.18
N VAL A 120 -5.48 -14.31 -2.35
CA VAL A 120 -6.21 -15.41 -2.99
C VAL A 120 -6.00 -15.45 -4.51
N GLU A 121 -5.60 -14.34 -5.11
CA GLU A 121 -5.47 -14.21 -6.55
C GLU A 121 -4.01 -14.26 -7.03
N ALA A 122 -3.56 -15.42 -7.50
CA ALA A 122 -2.18 -15.64 -7.97
C ALA A 122 -1.69 -14.62 -9.00
N HIS A 123 -2.58 -14.13 -9.89
CA HIS A 123 -2.19 -13.16 -10.91
C HIS A 123 -1.87 -11.78 -10.30
N ARG A 124 -2.45 -11.42 -9.15
CA ARG A 124 -2.19 -10.17 -8.44
C ARG A 124 -0.87 -10.24 -7.66
N LEU A 125 -0.48 -11.43 -7.20
CA LEU A 125 0.77 -11.65 -6.45
C LEU A 125 2.02 -11.31 -7.26
N LYS A 126 1.98 -11.41 -8.60
CA LYS A 126 3.07 -10.93 -9.47
C LYS A 126 3.43 -9.47 -9.22
N ARG A 127 2.44 -8.63 -8.93
CA ARG A 127 2.66 -7.22 -8.57
C ARG A 127 3.38 -7.07 -7.23
N VAL A 128 3.10 -7.97 -6.27
CA VAL A 128 3.81 -8.01 -4.98
C VAL A 128 5.29 -8.31 -5.22
N GLU A 129 5.59 -9.36 -6.01
CA GLU A 129 6.95 -9.76 -6.36
C GLU A 129 7.72 -8.67 -7.12
N GLU A 130 7.07 -8.01 -8.10
CA GLU A 130 7.63 -6.87 -8.83
C GLU A 130 8.01 -5.72 -7.88
N ASN A 131 7.13 -5.37 -6.93
CA ASN A 131 7.38 -4.33 -5.94
C ASN A 131 8.49 -4.71 -4.96
N LEU A 132 8.51 -5.94 -4.46
CA LEU A 132 9.58 -6.46 -3.61
C LEU A 132 10.94 -6.38 -4.34
N THR A 133 10.99 -6.81 -5.59
CA THR A 133 12.19 -6.75 -6.42
C THR A 133 12.68 -5.32 -6.61
N ARG A 134 11.78 -4.40 -7.00
CA ARG A 134 12.10 -2.98 -7.20
C ARG A 134 12.64 -2.31 -5.95
N LEU A 135 12.11 -2.67 -4.79
CA LEU A 135 12.48 -2.11 -3.48
C LEU A 135 13.64 -2.88 -2.81
N ASN A 136 14.16 -3.92 -3.47
CA ASN A 136 15.20 -4.80 -2.93
C ASN A 136 14.81 -5.38 -1.54
N GLN A 137 13.57 -5.86 -1.43
CA GLN A 137 12.98 -6.43 -0.22
C GLN A 137 12.62 -7.89 -0.41
N GLN A 138 12.44 -8.62 0.68
CA GLN A 138 12.08 -10.02 0.67
C GLN A 138 10.87 -10.29 1.57
N ALA A 139 9.90 -11.04 1.06
CA ALA A 139 8.78 -11.59 1.80
C ALA A 139 8.47 -13.00 1.28
N THR A 140 7.80 -13.81 2.08
CA THR A 140 7.22 -15.07 1.60
C THR A 140 5.88 -14.77 0.94
N VAL A 141 5.81 -14.90 -0.39
CA VAL A 141 4.59 -14.63 -1.16
C VAL A 141 3.81 -15.93 -1.30
N VAL A 142 2.54 -15.92 -0.89
CA VAL A 142 1.68 -17.11 -0.80
C VAL A 142 0.35 -16.87 -1.48
N CYS A 143 -0.06 -17.78 -2.35
CA CYS A 143 -1.41 -17.80 -2.90
C CYS A 143 -2.29 -18.67 -2.00
N GLY A 144 -3.29 -18.06 -1.35
CA GLY A 144 -4.16 -18.81 -0.45
C GLY A 144 -5.30 -17.96 0.09
N ASP A 145 -6.29 -18.64 0.65
CA ASP A 145 -7.44 -18.02 1.31
C ASP A 145 -7.11 -17.78 2.79
N ALA A 146 -7.20 -16.54 3.23
CA ALA A 146 -6.96 -16.15 4.62
C ALA A 146 -7.93 -16.84 5.62
N THR A 147 -9.08 -17.29 5.14
CA THR A 147 -10.07 -18.03 5.96
C THR A 147 -9.73 -19.50 6.14
N GLU A 148 -8.75 -20.03 5.39
CA GLU A 148 -8.29 -21.41 5.44
C GLU A 148 -6.79 -21.53 5.83
N PRO A 149 -6.37 -20.99 6.98
CA PRO A 149 -4.94 -20.84 7.31
C PRO A 149 -4.17 -22.16 7.36
N GLU A 150 -4.81 -23.25 7.80
CA GLU A 150 -4.17 -24.56 7.89
C GLU A 150 -3.60 -25.06 6.56
N LYS A 151 -4.27 -24.71 5.42
CA LYS A 151 -3.84 -25.13 4.10
C LYS A 151 -2.51 -24.47 3.72
N TRP A 152 -2.50 -23.16 3.60
CA TRP A 152 -1.33 -22.43 3.11
C TRP A 152 -0.18 -22.39 4.15
N LEU A 153 -0.47 -22.41 5.46
CA LEU A 153 0.58 -22.52 6.48
C LEU A 153 1.35 -23.85 6.37
N SER A 154 0.65 -24.94 6.08
CA SER A 154 1.31 -26.25 5.90
C SER A 154 2.22 -26.25 4.67
N GLU A 155 1.80 -25.61 3.59
CA GLU A 155 2.57 -25.53 2.34
C GLU A 155 3.90 -24.80 2.49
N ILE A 156 3.94 -23.77 3.36
CA ILE A 156 5.15 -22.99 3.63
C ILE A 156 5.93 -23.46 4.86
N GLY A 157 5.53 -24.60 5.46
CA GLY A 157 6.22 -25.19 6.61
C GLY A 157 6.02 -24.45 7.93
N LEU A 158 4.95 -23.67 8.07
CA LEU A 158 4.60 -22.87 9.25
C LEU A 158 3.32 -23.39 9.97
N SER A 159 3.02 -24.67 9.89
CA SER A 159 1.89 -25.29 10.60
C SER A 159 1.93 -24.94 12.09
N GLY A 160 0.83 -24.40 12.62
CA GLY A 160 0.74 -24.02 14.03
C GLY A 160 1.48 -22.76 14.43
N ALA A 161 2.05 -22.01 13.47
CA ALA A 161 2.68 -20.73 13.76
C ALA A 161 1.67 -19.69 14.25
N SER A 162 2.12 -18.81 15.14
CA SER A 162 1.40 -17.62 15.56
C SER A 162 2.08 -16.39 14.96
N PHE A 163 1.29 -15.43 14.54
CA PHE A 163 1.78 -14.13 14.05
C PHE A 163 1.78 -13.13 15.19
N GLU A 164 2.85 -12.36 15.32
CA GLU A 164 2.93 -11.23 16.26
C GLU A 164 2.00 -10.11 15.80
N ARG A 165 1.88 -9.92 14.47
CA ARG A 165 1.01 -8.91 13.87
C ARG A 165 0.31 -9.43 12.63
N ILE A 166 -0.93 -8.96 12.43
CA ILE A 166 -1.71 -9.27 11.23
C ILE A 166 -2.27 -7.98 10.68
N LEU A 167 -1.98 -7.69 9.42
CA LEU A 167 -2.61 -6.63 8.66
C LEU A 167 -3.65 -7.26 7.75
N LEU A 168 -4.91 -6.84 7.90
CA LEU A 168 -6.02 -7.28 7.06
C LEU A 168 -6.62 -6.08 6.33
N ASP A 169 -6.37 -6.01 5.02
CA ASP A 169 -6.96 -5.03 4.10
C ASP A 169 -7.86 -5.75 3.10
N ALA A 170 -8.96 -6.28 3.62
CA ALA A 170 -9.90 -7.10 2.86
C ALA A 170 -10.60 -6.32 1.74
N PRO A 171 -11.04 -7.00 0.67
CA PRO A 171 -11.90 -6.41 -0.34
C PRO A 171 -13.12 -5.74 0.28
N CYS A 172 -13.50 -4.60 -0.28
CA CYS A 172 -14.65 -3.83 0.20
C CYS A 172 -15.45 -3.25 -0.98
N SER A 173 -16.52 -2.50 -0.68
CA SER A 173 -17.34 -1.81 -1.70
C SER A 173 -16.58 -0.76 -2.53
N ALA A 174 -15.35 -0.44 -2.15
CA ALA A 174 -14.44 0.48 -2.83
C ALA A 174 -14.97 1.93 -2.97
N THR A 175 -15.93 2.35 -2.15
CA THR A 175 -16.47 3.72 -2.19
C THR A 175 -15.43 4.78 -1.84
N GLY A 176 -14.38 4.43 -1.10
CA GLY A 176 -13.27 5.32 -0.77
C GLY A 176 -12.35 5.68 -1.96
N VAL A 177 -12.43 4.95 -3.08
CA VAL A 177 -11.59 5.17 -4.27
C VAL A 177 -12.35 5.72 -5.47
N ILE A 178 -13.56 6.22 -5.30
CA ILE A 178 -14.42 6.77 -6.37
C ILE A 178 -13.70 7.85 -7.18
N ARG A 179 -12.85 8.68 -6.56
CA ARG A 179 -12.07 9.70 -7.30
C ARG A 179 -11.12 9.11 -8.34
N ARG A 180 -10.65 7.88 -8.14
CA ARG A 180 -9.77 7.15 -9.07
C ARG A 180 -10.54 6.26 -10.02
N HIS A 181 -11.70 5.77 -9.57
CA HIS A 181 -12.59 4.85 -10.29
C HIS A 181 -14.02 5.41 -10.29
N PRO A 182 -14.30 6.48 -11.08
CA PRO A 182 -15.58 7.17 -11.05
C PRO A 182 -16.75 6.32 -11.56
N ASP A 183 -16.48 5.24 -12.27
CA ASP A 183 -17.43 4.22 -12.70
C ASP A 183 -18.12 3.49 -11.53
N ILE A 184 -17.48 3.39 -10.36
CA ILE A 184 -18.07 2.80 -9.15
C ILE A 184 -19.42 3.44 -8.81
N LYS A 185 -19.59 4.74 -9.01
CA LYS A 185 -20.85 5.46 -8.77
C LYS A 185 -22.04 4.90 -9.56
N TRP A 186 -21.77 4.29 -10.69
CA TRP A 186 -22.76 3.82 -11.64
C TRP A 186 -22.91 2.29 -11.65
N LEU A 187 -21.82 1.58 -11.38
CA LEU A 187 -21.77 0.12 -11.47
C LEU A 187 -22.12 -0.56 -10.15
N ARG A 188 -21.89 0.10 -9.00
CA ARG A 188 -22.13 -0.51 -7.70
C ARG A 188 -23.60 -0.69 -7.41
N GLN A 189 -23.98 -1.88 -6.98
CA GLN A 189 -25.34 -2.27 -6.60
C GLN A 189 -25.41 -2.60 -5.10
N GLU A 190 -26.61 -2.62 -4.53
CA GLU A 190 -26.84 -2.95 -3.13
C GLU A 190 -26.31 -4.36 -2.77
N THR A 191 -26.44 -5.30 -3.71
CA THR A 191 -25.93 -6.67 -3.57
C THR A 191 -24.41 -6.75 -3.41
N ASP A 192 -23.65 -5.77 -3.94
CA ASP A 192 -22.20 -5.74 -3.81
C ASP A 192 -21.72 -5.33 -2.40
N ILE A 193 -22.64 -4.84 -1.56
CA ILE A 193 -22.35 -4.42 -0.19
C ILE A 193 -22.49 -5.58 0.79
N ALA A 194 -23.30 -6.58 0.44
CA ALA A 194 -23.56 -7.75 1.26
C ALA A 194 -22.55 -8.89 1.09
N GLN A 195 -21.64 -8.76 0.12
CA GLN A 195 -20.52 -9.67 -0.12
C GLN A 195 -19.31 -9.29 0.75
#